data_e6b0eeb7a65a20d6c8d008779ff74ef1
#
_entry.id   e6b0eeb7a65a20d6c8d008779ff74ef1
#
_cell.length_a   1.000
_cell.length_b   1.000
_cell.length_c   1.000
_cell.angle_alpha   90.00
_cell.angle_beta   90.00
_cell.angle_gamma   90.00
#
_symmetry.space_group_name_H-M   'P 1'
#
loop_
_entity.id
_entity.type
_entity.pdbx_description
1 polymer ?
#
loop_
_entity_poly.entity_id
_entity_poly.type
_entity_poly.pdbx_seq_one_letter_code
_entity_poly.pdbx_strand_id
1 'polypeptide(L)'
;MKRFIIISLLAVVGMHAQACLWVETHNYYLFSVYDNSEFRDRVNEATEDVWKAYLGMNNDEGFWFDADRLVEAAREKGDQLMADYVVQLKHYLDCCRVMERKLYDWNYPTADELSDANDQLTSVRTFAEGKLDTKMRSQHALLFMRCNMLLDQHKENVKFWEKKASDYPQDVYKDMMKNIYAGALLKTGKADKAGAIFAEQGDWQSLMTQFYELRSYEAIRAEYQRDPKSAVLPFLLQDFVNNTQEAVDEDGFGKLFVRDIQQAEGRQMIALCQQVVAEGKTQYPALWQSARAWIEFMYGDRQEGLTHINEAIAMGAPRA
;
A
#
# COMPACT_ATOMS: atom_id res chain seq x y z
N MET A 1 3.63 28.84 -48.19
CA MET A 1 3.74 29.16 -46.74
C MET A 1 2.54 28.67 -45.93
N LYS A 2 1.27 28.93 -46.25
CA LYS A 2 0.12 28.49 -45.43
C LYS A 2 -0.01 26.96 -45.28
N ARG A 3 0.36 26.15 -46.26
CA ARG A 3 0.30 24.67 -46.17
C ARG A 3 1.37 24.08 -45.21
N PHE A 4 2.55 24.68 -45.14
CA PHE A 4 3.61 24.26 -44.21
C PHE A 4 3.26 24.57 -42.77
N ILE A 5 2.57 25.69 -42.51
CA ILE A 5 2.13 26.06 -41.15
C ILE A 5 1.07 25.07 -40.63
N ILE A 6 0.16 24.62 -41.50
CA ILE A 6 -0.88 23.64 -41.13
C ILE A 6 -0.26 22.26 -40.80
N ILE A 7 0.72 21.82 -41.60
CA ILE A 7 1.42 20.55 -41.34
C ILE A 7 2.23 20.63 -40.03
N SER A 8 2.88 21.76 -39.76
CA SER A 8 3.60 21.98 -38.50
C SER A 8 2.66 22.01 -37.28
N LEU A 9 1.46 22.62 -37.41
CA LEU A 9 0.45 22.63 -36.35
C LEU A 9 -0.13 21.23 -36.09
N LEU A 10 -0.38 20.46 -37.15
CA LEU A 10 -0.86 19.09 -37.04
C LEU A 10 0.20 18.16 -36.40
N ALA A 11 1.49 18.36 -36.69
CA ALA A 11 2.57 17.63 -36.06
C ALA A 11 2.69 17.94 -34.56
N VAL A 12 2.52 19.22 -34.16
CA VAL A 12 2.53 19.62 -32.74
C VAL A 12 1.32 19.07 -31.99
N VAL A 13 0.12 19.08 -32.61
CA VAL A 13 -1.09 18.49 -32.01
C VAL A 13 -0.96 16.97 -31.93
N GLY A 14 -0.35 16.32 -32.94
CA GLY A 14 -0.06 14.87 -32.87
C GLY A 14 0.92 14.49 -31.76
N MET A 15 1.93 15.32 -31.50
CA MET A 15 2.86 15.08 -30.40
C MET A 15 2.21 15.27 -29.01
N HIS A 16 1.24 16.18 -28.88
CA HIS A 16 0.49 16.35 -27.62
C HIS A 16 -0.53 15.22 -27.40
N ALA A 17 -1.08 14.64 -28.47
CA ALA A 17 -1.98 13.49 -28.36
C ALA A 17 -1.23 12.21 -27.94
N GLN A 18 0.07 12.07 -28.26
CA GLN A 18 0.90 10.96 -27.77
C GLN A 18 1.27 11.10 -26.28
N ALA A 19 1.28 12.32 -25.73
CA ALA A 19 1.52 12.53 -24.30
C ALA A 19 0.35 12.08 -23.40
N CYS A 20 -0.82 11.80 -23.99
CA CYS A 20 -1.99 11.24 -23.30
C CYS A 20 -2.25 9.77 -23.65
N LEU A 21 -1.38 9.12 -24.43
CA LEU A 21 -1.45 7.68 -24.59
C LEU A 21 -0.95 7.07 -23.28
N TRP A 22 -1.83 6.45 -22.54
CA TRP A 22 -1.47 5.46 -21.54
C TRP A 22 -0.74 4.34 -22.29
N VAL A 23 0.58 4.44 -22.37
CA VAL A 23 1.39 3.26 -22.64
C VAL A 23 1.19 2.42 -21.40
N GLU A 24 0.45 1.34 -21.50
CA GLU A 24 0.54 0.28 -20.52
C GLU A 24 2.00 -0.14 -20.53
N THR A 25 2.77 0.40 -19.62
CA THR A 25 4.07 -0.13 -19.32
C THR A 25 3.79 -1.51 -18.74
N HIS A 26 3.96 -2.53 -19.57
CA HIS A 26 3.94 -3.90 -19.11
C HIS A 26 5.19 -4.12 -18.23
N ASN A 27 5.15 -3.56 -17.04
CA ASN A 27 6.15 -3.79 -16.02
C ASN A 27 5.92 -5.18 -15.44
N TYR A 28 6.23 -6.22 -16.22
CA TYR A 28 6.33 -7.57 -15.71
C TYR A 28 7.62 -7.67 -14.90
N TYR A 29 7.50 -7.38 -13.62
CA TYR A 29 8.57 -7.72 -12.70
C TYR A 29 8.59 -9.22 -12.50
N LEU A 30 9.69 -9.84 -12.88
CA LEU A 30 9.89 -11.28 -12.71
C LEU A 30 10.22 -11.65 -11.25
N PHE A 31 10.62 -10.67 -10.46
CA PHE A 31 10.90 -10.83 -9.05
C PHE A 31 9.82 -10.10 -8.24
N SER A 32 8.78 -10.83 -7.83
CA SER A 32 7.64 -10.25 -7.12
C SER A 32 7.29 -11.09 -5.89
N VAL A 33 7.54 -10.53 -4.70
CA VAL A 33 7.17 -11.09 -3.39
C VAL A 33 5.88 -10.49 -2.91
N TYR A 34 5.68 -9.19 -3.19
CA TYR A 34 4.49 -8.44 -2.87
C TYR A 34 3.76 -8.04 -4.15
N ASP A 35 2.45 -8.21 -4.16
CA ASP A 35 1.57 -7.59 -5.14
C ASP A 35 1.21 -6.17 -4.71
N ASN A 36 1.17 -5.23 -5.66
CA ASN A 36 0.87 -3.81 -5.41
C ASN A 36 -0.48 -3.57 -4.72
N SER A 37 -1.44 -4.44 -4.97
CA SER A 37 -2.83 -4.26 -4.58
C SER A 37 -3.31 -5.28 -3.54
N GLU A 38 -2.52 -6.32 -3.25
CA GLU A 38 -2.94 -7.48 -2.46
C GLU A 38 -3.68 -7.13 -1.17
N PHE A 39 -3.11 -6.28 -0.33
CA PHE A 39 -3.76 -5.87 0.91
C PHE A 39 -5.07 -5.11 0.66
N ARG A 40 -5.02 -4.13 -0.24
CA ARG A 40 -6.16 -3.28 -0.56
C ARG A 40 -7.30 -4.09 -1.17
N ASP A 41 -6.99 -4.97 -2.13
CA ASP A 41 -7.99 -5.74 -2.86
C ASP A 41 -8.64 -6.77 -1.93
N ARG A 42 -7.87 -7.44 -1.08
CA ARG A 42 -8.38 -8.35 -0.04
C ARG A 42 -9.31 -7.63 0.95
N VAL A 43 -8.95 -6.43 1.40
CA VAL A 43 -9.78 -5.63 2.32
C VAL A 43 -11.04 -5.14 1.63
N ASN A 44 -10.95 -4.69 0.38
CA ASN A 44 -12.09 -4.23 -0.40
C ASN A 44 -13.07 -5.38 -0.63
N GLU A 45 -12.61 -6.53 -1.12
CA GLU A 45 -13.42 -7.73 -1.35
C GLU A 45 -14.12 -8.19 -0.06
N ALA A 46 -13.38 -8.34 1.03
CA ALA A 46 -13.96 -8.74 2.31
C ALA A 46 -14.97 -7.71 2.87
N THR A 47 -14.75 -6.42 2.62
CA THR A 47 -15.69 -5.37 3.02
C THR A 47 -16.95 -5.40 2.15
N GLU A 48 -16.79 -5.61 0.85
CA GLU A 48 -17.88 -5.77 -0.10
C GLU A 48 -18.77 -6.97 0.27
N ASP A 49 -18.17 -8.11 0.60
CA ASP A 49 -18.87 -9.31 1.05
C ASP A 49 -19.72 -9.06 2.30
N VAL A 50 -19.20 -8.29 3.27
CA VAL A 50 -19.97 -7.90 4.46
C VAL A 50 -21.23 -7.09 4.08
N TRP A 51 -21.10 -6.14 3.14
CA TRP A 51 -22.23 -5.33 2.70
C TRP A 51 -23.22 -6.11 1.85
N LYS A 52 -22.73 -6.97 0.94
CA LYS A 52 -23.59 -7.87 0.14
C LYS A 52 -24.39 -8.79 1.05
N ALA A 53 -23.74 -9.43 2.01
CA ALA A 53 -24.41 -10.29 2.99
C ALA A 53 -25.48 -9.52 3.81
N TYR A 54 -25.17 -8.28 4.22
CA TYR A 54 -26.12 -7.46 4.93
C TYR A 54 -27.35 -7.12 4.08
N LEU A 55 -27.17 -6.83 2.80
CA LEU A 55 -28.25 -6.53 1.85
C LEU A 55 -28.97 -7.77 1.33
N GLY A 56 -28.44 -8.98 1.55
CA GLY A 56 -28.96 -10.24 0.97
C GLY A 56 -28.72 -10.34 -0.52
N MET A 57 -27.63 -9.73 -1.03
CA MET A 57 -27.20 -9.82 -2.42
C MET A 57 -26.43 -11.11 -2.67
N ASN A 58 -26.40 -11.56 -3.93
CA ASN A 58 -25.54 -12.67 -4.34
C ASN A 58 -24.09 -12.20 -4.53
N ASN A 59 -23.14 -13.13 -4.41
CA ASN A 59 -21.71 -12.82 -4.52
C ASN A 59 -21.29 -12.33 -5.91
N ASP A 60 -21.99 -12.72 -6.96
CA ASP A 60 -21.76 -12.34 -8.35
C ASP A 60 -22.35 -10.96 -8.72
N GLU A 61 -23.17 -10.38 -7.85
CA GLU A 61 -23.69 -9.02 -8.05
C GLU A 61 -22.62 -7.97 -7.74
N GLY A 62 -22.50 -6.96 -8.61
CA GLY A 62 -21.62 -5.81 -8.34
C GLY A 62 -22.13 -4.98 -7.16
N PHE A 63 -21.24 -4.57 -6.27
CA PHE A 63 -21.56 -3.71 -5.14
C PHE A 63 -20.88 -2.34 -5.29
N TRP A 64 -21.62 -1.29 -4.96
CA TRP A 64 -21.09 0.04 -4.69
C TRP A 64 -21.72 0.58 -3.42
N PHE A 65 -20.96 1.31 -2.66
CA PHE A 65 -21.45 1.90 -1.42
C PHE A 65 -22.47 3.01 -1.70
N ASP A 66 -23.71 2.74 -1.33
CA ASP A 66 -24.84 3.69 -1.37
C ASP A 66 -25.42 3.81 0.05
N ALA A 67 -25.15 4.93 0.69
CA ALA A 67 -25.54 5.15 2.07
C ALA A 67 -27.07 5.20 2.22
N ASP A 68 -27.80 5.80 1.28
CA ASP A 68 -29.25 5.96 1.39
C ASP A 68 -29.95 4.60 1.28
N ARG A 69 -29.52 3.77 0.32
CA ARG A 69 -29.98 2.38 0.18
C ARG A 69 -29.70 1.54 1.43
N LEU A 70 -28.49 1.67 2.00
CA LEU A 70 -28.10 0.93 3.21
C LEU A 70 -28.90 1.37 4.44
N VAL A 71 -29.16 2.66 4.60
CA VAL A 71 -29.98 3.21 5.68
C VAL A 71 -31.43 2.73 5.57
N GLU A 72 -32.00 2.72 4.35
CA GLU A 72 -33.35 2.20 4.10
C GLU A 72 -33.45 0.71 4.46
N ALA A 73 -32.54 -0.10 3.94
CA ALA A 73 -32.49 -1.52 4.26
C ALA A 73 -32.31 -1.81 5.77
N ALA A 74 -31.53 -0.98 6.47
CA ALA A 74 -31.36 -1.10 7.91
C ALA A 74 -32.66 -0.76 8.67
N ARG A 75 -33.37 0.27 8.24
CA ARG A 75 -34.68 0.66 8.82
C ARG A 75 -35.75 -0.42 8.59
N GLU A 76 -35.81 -0.98 7.39
CA GLU A 76 -36.72 -2.09 7.07
C GLU A 76 -36.49 -3.31 7.96
N LYS A 77 -35.20 -3.58 8.28
CA LYS A 77 -34.81 -4.66 9.20
C LYS A 77 -34.98 -4.30 10.68
N GLY A 78 -35.38 -3.06 11.02
CA GLY A 78 -35.44 -2.57 12.40
C GLY A 78 -34.03 -2.43 13.05
N ASP A 79 -32.96 -2.39 12.28
CA ASP A 79 -31.58 -2.28 12.77
C ASP A 79 -31.14 -0.80 12.84
N GLN A 80 -31.67 -0.08 13.84
CA GLN A 80 -31.35 1.34 14.06
C GLN A 80 -29.84 1.57 14.26
N LEU A 81 -29.13 0.62 14.89
CA LEU A 81 -27.68 0.74 15.12
C LEU A 81 -26.90 0.77 13.80
N MET A 82 -27.29 -0.06 12.84
CA MET A 82 -26.71 -0.07 11.50
C MET A 82 -27.06 1.21 10.73
N ALA A 83 -28.34 1.65 10.79
CA ALA A 83 -28.76 2.88 10.13
C ALA A 83 -27.96 4.09 10.62
N ASP A 84 -27.81 4.23 11.94
CA ASP A 84 -27.01 5.31 12.55
C ASP A 84 -25.52 5.22 12.13
N TYR A 85 -24.96 4.01 12.12
CA TYR A 85 -23.59 3.79 11.69
C TYR A 85 -23.34 4.22 10.22
N VAL A 86 -24.23 3.83 9.31
CA VAL A 86 -24.12 4.19 7.89
C VAL A 86 -24.22 5.70 7.67
N VAL A 87 -25.09 6.39 8.40
CA VAL A 87 -25.18 7.85 8.37
C VAL A 87 -23.86 8.49 8.79
N GLN A 88 -23.25 8.00 9.88
CA GLN A 88 -21.97 8.54 10.34
C GLN A 88 -20.80 8.17 9.42
N LEU A 89 -20.83 6.98 8.82
CA LEU A 89 -19.85 6.59 7.80
C LEU A 89 -19.93 7.50 6.57
N LYS A 90 -21.15 7.86 6.13
CA LYS A 90 -21.35 8.84 5.05
C LYS A 90 -20.73 10.20 5.40
N HIS A 91 -20.99 10.71 6.60
CA HIS A 91 -20.41 11.97 7.07
C HIS A 91 -18.88 11.92 7.08
N TYR A 92 -18.30 10.81 7.55
CA TYR A 92 -16.84 10.58 7.47
C TYR A 92 -16.32 10.62 6.03
N LEU A 93 -16.99 9.93 5.10
CA LEU A 93 -16.59 9.91 3.69
C LEU A 93 -16.73 11.28 3.02
N ASP A 94 -17.72 12.08 3.38
CA ASP A 94 -17.87 13.44 2.89
C ASP A 94 -16.70 14.33 3.39
N CYS A 95 -16.28 14.18 4.64
CA CYS A 95 -15.08 14.84 5.17
C CYS A 95 -13.81 14.38 4.44
N CYS A 96 -13.68 13.08 4.12
CA CYS A 96 -12.54 12.57 3.33
C CYS A 96 -12.44 13.29 1.99
N ARG A 97 -13.55 13.48 1.27
CA ARG A 97 -13.54 14.21 -0.03
C ARG A 97 -13.07 15.65 0.10
N VAL A 98 -13.41 16.34 1.19
CA VAL A 98 -12.89 17.69 1.46
C VAL A 98 -11.37 17.65 1.70
N MET A 99 -10.89 16.68 2.49
CA MET A 99 -9.45 16.54 2.79
C MET A 99 -8.62 16.12 1.57
N GLU A 100 -9.18 15.25 0.69
CA GLU A 100 -8.52 14.82 -0.55
C GLU A 100 -8.31 16.00 -1.52
N ARG A 101 -9.23 16.95 -1.60
CA ARG A 101 -9.07 18.16 -2.41
C ARG A 101 -7.82 18.95 -2.03
N LYS A 102 -7.38 18.87 -0.79
CA LYS A 102 -6.13 19.50 -0.31
C LYS A 102 -4.88 18.92 -0.98
N LEU A 103 -4.94 17.66 -1.45
CA LEU A 103 -3.78 16.92 -1.97
C LEU A 103 -3.76 16.82 -3.50
N TYR A 104 -4.93 16.68 -4.14
CA TYR A 104 -5.03 16.21 -5.53
C TYR A 104 -5.89 17.09 -6.43
N ASP A 105 -6.53 18.16 -5.91
CA ASP A 105 -7.45 18.99 -6.67
C ASP A 105 -6.89 20.41 -6.85
N TRP A 106 -7.17 21.00 -8.01
CA TRP A 106 -6.95 22.43 -8.24
C TRP A 106 -7.94 23.31 -7.47
N ASN A 107 -9.08 22.74 -7.04
CA ASN A 107 -10.08 23.39 -6.21
C ASN A 107 -9.80 23.12 -4.73
N TYR A 108 -8.79 23.79 -4.18
CA TYR A 108 -8.44 23.65 -2.77
C TYR A 108 -9.61 24.00 -1.86
N PRO A 109 -9.81 23.25 -0.76
CA PRO A 109 -10.85 23.58 0.21
C PRO A 109 -10.53 24.91 0.90
N THR A 110 -11.56 25.71 1.18
CA THR A 110 -11.45 26.93 1.96
C THR A 110 -11.17 26.62 3.43
N ALA A 111 -10.75 27.64 4.19
CA ALA A 111 -10.54 27.51 5.63
C ALA A 111 -11.84 27.10 6.36
N ASP A 112 -12.98 27.65 5.94
CA ASP A 112 -14.29 27.31 6.52
C ASP A 112 -14.67 25.86 6.21
N GLU A 113 -14.53 25.38 4.97
CA GLU A 113 -14.77 23.98 4.62
C GLU A 113 -13.89 23.01 5.42
N LEU A 114 -12.62 23.38 5.68
CA LEU A 114 -11.73 22.56 6.52
C LEU A 114 -12.13 22.58 7.99
N SER A 115 -12.59 23.73 8.50
CA SER A 115 -13.11 23.86 9.86
C SER A 115 -14.37 23.03 10.05
N ASP A 116 -15.33 23.15 9.14
CA ASP A 116 -16.58 22.39 9.17
C ASP A 116 -16.31 20.88 9.09
N ALA A 117 -15.38 20.45 8.23
CA ALA A 117 -15.00 19.05 8.13
C ALA A 117 -14.35 18.53 9.42
N ASN A 118 -13.50 19.33 10.10
CA ASN A 118 -12.90 18.97 11.39
C ASN A 118 -13.95 18.85 12.50
N ASP A 119 -14.91 19.76 12.55
CA ASP A 119 -16.01 19.72 13.54
C ASP A 119 -16.91 18.49 13.30
N GLN A 120 -17.21 18.19 12.05
CA GLN A 120 -17.97 17.00 11.68
C GLN A 120 -17.19 15.72 11.99
N LEU A 121 -15.90 15.63 11.70
CA LEU A 121 -15.04 14.50 12.08
C LEU A 121 -15.02 14.29 13.60
N THR A 122 -14.97 15.38 14.38
CA THR A 122 -15.01 15.32 15.83
C THR A 122 -16.35 14.77 16.33
N SER A 123 -17.46 15.17 15.70
CA SER A 123 -18.80 14.65 16.00
C SER A 123 -18.90 13.15 15.69
N VAL A 124 -18.48 12.72 14.49
CA VAL A 124 -18.46 11.31 14.08
C VAL A 124 -17.58 10.48 15.01
N ARG A 125 -16.41 10.99 15.37
CA ARG A 125 -15.50 10.34 16.32
C ARG A 125 -16.18 10.10 17.68
N THR A 126 -16.83 11.13 18.22
CA THR A 126 -17.52 11.07 19.52
C THR A 126 -18.68 10.06 19.48
N PHE A 127 -19.45 10.06 18.38
CA PHE A 127 -20.50 9.06 18.17
C PHE A 127 -19.92 7.65 18.17
N ALA A 128 -18.86 7.40 17.39
CA ALA A 128 -18.23 6.10 17.28
C ALA A 128 -17.67 5.61 18.62
N GLU A 129 -17.03 6.51 19.39
CA GLU A 129 -16.50 6.22 20.73
C GLU A 129 -17.61 5.77 21.70
N GLY A 130 -18.79 6.41 21.65
CA GLY A 130 -19.96 6.06 22.45
C GLY A 130 -20.62 4.72 22.09
N LYS A 131 -20.20 4.06 21.03
CA LYS A 131 -20.76 2.79 20.53
C LYS A 131 -19.78 1.61 20.58
N LEU A 132 -18.61 1.77 21.20
CA LEU A 132 -17.57 0.75 21.27
C LEU A 132 -17.93 -0.51 22.06
N ASP A 133 -19.02 -0.50 22.82
CA ASP A 133 -19.49 -1.65 23.61
C ASP A 133 -20.79 -2.27 23.02
N THR A 134 -21.12 -1.94 21.74
CA THR A 134 -22.26 -2.51 21.03
C THR A 134 -21.88 -3.76 20.22
N LYS A 135 -22.90 -4.43 19.64
CA LYS A 135 -22.70 -5.56 18.71
C LYS A 135 -21.85 -5.18 17.49
N MET A 136 -21.77 -3.88 17.13
CA MET A 136 -21.00 -3.33 16.01
C MET A 136 -19.69 -2.67 16.47
N ARG A 137 -19.09 -3.15 17.55
CA ARG A 137 -17.89 -2.54 18.14
C ARG A 137 -16.71 -2.43 17.15
N SER A 138 -16.50 -3.44 16.28
CA SER A 138 -15.39 -3.43 15.29
C SER A 138 -15.59 -2.31 14.27
N GLN A 139 -16.80 -2.14 13.75
CA GLN A 139 -17.15 -1.08 12.80
C GLN A 139 -16.98 0.32 13.42
N HIS A 140 -17.51 0.50 14.63
CA HIS A 140 -17.39 1.79 15.34
C HIS A 140 -15.94 2.09 15.75
N ALA A 141 -15.18 1.09 16.16
CA ALA A 141 -13.76 1.23 16.49
C ALA A 141 -12.92 1.63 15.25
N LEU A 142 -13.19 1.01 14.09
CA LEU A 142 -12.57 1.40 12.85
C LEU A 142 -12.89 2.86 12.48
N LEU A 143 -14.17 3.25 12.58
CA LEU A 143 -14.60 4.62 12.29
C LEU A 143 -13.95 5.63 13.26
N PHE A 144 -13.87 5.30 14.55
CA PHE A 144 -13.16 6.09 15.57
C PHE A 144 -11.68 6.27 15.19
N MET A 145 -10.99 5.19 14.84
CA MET A 145 -9.57 5.27 14.48
C MET A 145 -9.34 6.04 13.17
N ARG A 146 -10.23 5.91 12.19
CA ARG A 146 -10.19 6.67 10.94
C ARG A 146 -10.33 8.18 11.19
N CYS A 147 -11.29 8.58 12.02
CA CYS A 147 -11.45 9.99 12.40
C CYS A 147 -10.19 10.52 13.11
N ASN A 148 -9.63 9.76 14.04
CA ASN A 148 -8.40 10.13 14.73
C ASN A 148 -7.22 10.36 13.75
N MET A 149 -7.11 9.57 12.67
CA MET A 149 -6.07 9.78 11.66
C MET A 149 -6.22 11.13 10.96
N LEU A 150 -7.43 11.48 10.54
CA LEU A 150 -7.70 12.77 9.86
C LEU A 150 -7.60 13.98 10.80
N LEU A 151 -7.81 13.78 12.10
CA LEU A 151 -7.68 14.79 13.14
C LEU A 151 -6.27 14.86 13.75
N ASP A 152 -5.27 14.19 13.14
CA ASP A 152 -3.89 14.10 13.63
C ASP A 152 -3.75 13.54 15.07
N GLN A 153 -4.76 12.81 15.56
CA GLN A 153 -4.76 12.21 16.90
C GLN A 153 -4.09 10.84 16.90
N HIS A 154 -2.90 10.75 16.31
CA HIS A 154 -2.19 9.48 16.12
C HIS A 154 -1.86 8.76 17.43
N LYS A 155 -1.51 9.51 18.50
CA LYS A 155 -1.22 8.92 19.82
C LYS A 155 -2.42 8.21 20.44
N GLU A 156 -3.63 8.73 20.19
CA GLU A 156 -4.86 8.09 20.65
C GLU A 156 -5.12 6.77 19.91
N ASN A 157 -4.82 6.69 18.62
CA ASN A 157 -4.91 5.44 17.87
C ASN A 157 -3.92 4.38 18.39
N VAL A 158 -2.67 4.78 18.68
CA VAL A 158 -1.69 3.87 19.29
C VAL A 158 -2.20 3.33 20.61
N LYS A 159 -2.64 4.21 21.50
CA LYS A 159 -3.16 3.85 22.82
C LYS A 159 -4.42 2.98 22.74
N PHE A 160 -5.34 3.31 21.82
CA PHE A 160 -6.58 2.58 21.64
C PHE A 160 -6.33 1.15 21.15
N TRP A 161 -5.47 0.98 20.15
CA TRP A 161 -5.08 -0.34 19.66
C TRP A 161 -4.42 -1.17 20.77
N GLU A 162 -3.39 -0.64 21.42
CA GLU A 162 -2.63 -1.37 22.44
C GLU A 162 -3.44 -1.76 23.69
N LYS A 163 -4.52 -1.02 23.99
CA LYS A 163 -5.34 -1.26 25.19
C LYS A 163 -6.65 -2.00 24.94
N LYS A 164 -7.20 -1.95 23.73
CA LYS A 164 -8.55 -2.43 23.46
C LYS A 164 -8.69 -3.15 22.12
N ALA A 165 -8.33 -2.51 21.01
CA ALA A 165 -8.68 -3.03 19.68
C ALA A 165 -7.86 -4.27 19.28
N SER A 166 -6.67 -4.48 19.83
CA SER A 166 -5.87 -5.70 19.63
C SER A 166 -6.59 -6.98 20.08
N ASP A 167 -7.50 -6.86 21.04
CA ASP A 167 -8.25 -7.99 21.61
C ASP A 167 -9.60 -8.24 20.89
N TYR A 168 -9.92 -7.43 19.87
CA TYR A 168 -11.15 -7.62 19.12
C TYR A 168 -11.10 -8.91 18.28
N PRO A 169 -12.26 -9.49 17.91
CA PRO A 169 -12.30 -10.65 17.03
C PRO A 169 -11.55 -10.40 15.72
N GLN A 170 -10.95 -11.45 15.18
CA GLN A 170 -10.30 -11.38 13.87
C GLN A 170 -11.36 -11.28 12.78
N ASP A 171 -11.41 -10.13 12.13
CA ASP A 171 -12.28 -9.80 11.01
C ASP A 171 -11.60 -8.73 10.13
N VAL A 172 -12.23 -8.37 9.01
CA VAL A 172 -11.70 -7.35 8.10
C VAL A 172 -11.53 -5.99 8.77
N TYR A 173 -12.36 -5.66 9.73
CA TYR A 173 -12.27 -4.40 10.47
C TYR A 173 -11.04 -4.36 11.36
N LYS A 174 -10.68 -5.49 11.98
CA LYS A 174 -9.44 -5.60 12.77
C LYS A 174 -8.20 -5.48 11.89
N ASP A 175 -8.20 -6.07 10.70
CA ASP A 175 -7.09 -5.92 9.75
C ASP A 175 -6.90 -4.45 9.33
N MET A 176 -8.00 -3.75 9.03
CA MET A 176 -7.97 -2.30 8.75
C MET A 176 -7.49 -1.48 9.94
N MET A 177 -7.97 -1.78 11.16
CA MET A 177 -7.51 -1.10 12.37
C MET A 177 -6.02 -1.33 12.64
N LYS A 178 -5.50 -2.54 12.37
CA LYS A 178 -4.07 -2.87 12.47
C LYS A 178 -3.24 -2.03 11.50
N ASN A 179 -3.73 -1.82 10.30
CA ASN A 179 -3.10 -0.96 9.31
C ASN A 179 -3.07 0.52 9.76
N ILE A 180 -4.20 1.04 10.27
CA ILE A 180 -4.28 2.40 10.84
C ILE A 180 -3.34 2.55 12.05
N TYR A 181 -3.24 1.52 12.89
CA TYR A 181 -2.28 1.51 14.00
C TYR A 181 -0.84 1.62 13.49
N ALA A 182 -0.48 0.89 12.42
CA ALA A 182 0.84 1.01 11.80
C ALA A 182 1.09 2.44 11.27
N GLY A 183 0.12 3.03 10.58
CA GLY A 183 0.19 4.44 10.15
C GLY A 183 0.36 5.41 11.33
N ALA A 184 -0.33 5.19 12.43
CA ALA A 184 -0.20 5.98 13.65
C ALA A 184 1.18 5.80 14.33
N LEU A 185 1.73 4.60 14.30
CA LEU A 185 3.10 4.33 14.76
C LEU A 185 4.12 5.10 13.92
N LEU A 186 3.98 5.10 12.59
CA LEU A 186 4.83 5.85 11.70
C LEU A 186 4.81 7.35 12.03
N LYS A 187 3.62 7.93 12.18
CA LYS A 187 3.43 9.35 12.54
C LYS A 187 3.93 9.70 13.95
N THR A 188 4.10 8.71 14.82
CA THR A 188 4.64 8.91 16.18
C THR A 188 6.11 8.50 16.33
N GLY A 189 6.82 8.31 15.20
CA GLY A 189 8.27 8.05 15.18
C GLY A 189 8.67 6.59 15.44
N LYS A 190 7.74 5.64 15.34
CA LYS A 190 8.01 4.20 15.52
C LYS A 190 8.02 3.46 14.17
N ALA A 191 8.83 3.97 13.22
CA ALA A 191 8.86 3.53 11.84
C ALA A 191 9.14 2.04 11.67
N ASP A 192 10.09 1.46 12.44
CA ASP A 192 10.42 0.03 12.35
C ASP A 192 9.23 -0.88 12.65
N LYS A 193 8.45 -0.53 13.70
CA LYS A 193 7.25 -1.29 14.04
C LYS A 193 6.15 -1.13 13.00
N ALA A 194 6.00 0.05 12.45
CA ALA A 194 5.04 0.31 11.37
C ALA A 194 5.37 -0.52 10.14
N GLY A 195 6.62 -0.48 9.68
CA GLY A 195 7.08 -1.25 8.53
C GLY A 195 6.90 -2.76 8.70
N ALA A 196 7.18 -3.31 9.87
CA ALA A 196 6.95 -4.72 10.15
C ALA A 196 5.47 -5.12 10.00
N ILE A 197 4.54 -4.26 10.45
CA ILE A 197 3.09 -4.50 10.32
C ILE A 197 2.65 -4.39 8.87
N PHE A 198 3.09 -3.37 8.13
CA PHE A 198 2.78 -3.23 6.71
C PHE A 198 3.29 -4.42 5.90
N ALA A 199 4.52 -4.88 6.18
CA ALA A 199 5.09 -6.05 5.54
C ALA A 199 4.30 -7.33 5.86
N GLU A 200 3.91 -7.53 7.12
CA GLU A 200 3.08 -8.66 7.54
C GLU A 200 1.72 -8.67 6.83
N GLN A 201 1.14 -7.51 6.58
CA GLN A 201 -0.14 -7.38 5.90
C GLN A 201 -0.04 -7.43 4.37
N GLY A 202 1.16 -7.36 3.79
CA GLY A 202 1.36 -7.22 2.35
C GLY A 202 0.92 -5.84 1.82
N ASP A 203 1.00 -4.80 2.66
CA ASP A 203 0.67 -3.43 2.26
C ASP A 203 1.86 -2.76 1.58
N TRP A 204 2.04 -3.10 0.29
CA TRP A 204 3.10 -2.55 -0.55
C TRP A 204 3.07 -1.02 -0.61
N GLN A 205 1.89 -0.43 -0.75
CA GLN A 205 1.77 1.02 -0.93
C GLN A 205 2.27 1.80 0.30
N SER A 206 1.94 1.33 1.50
CA SER A 206 2.44 1.93 2.74
C SER A 206 3.93 1.70 2.93
N LEU A 207 4.44 0.51 2.58
CA LEU A 207 5.88 0.23 2.60
C LEU A 207 6.64 1.15 1.63
N MET A 208 6.16 1.31 0.39
CA MET A 208 6.79 2.17 -0.59
C MET A 208 6.83 3.63 -0.15
N THR A 209 5.75 4.12 0.48
CA THR A 209 5.71 5.48 1.02
C THR A 209 6.72 5.66 2.16
N GLN A 210 6.89 4.65 3.01
CA GLN A 210 7.82 4.72 4.15
C GLN A 210 9.29 4.61 3.72
N PHE A 211 9.60 3.78 2.72
CA PHE A 211 10.98 3.41 2.35
C PHE A 211 11.42 3.96 1.00
N TYR A 212 10.67 4.85 0.37
CA TYR A 212 10.98 5.37 -0.96
C TYR A 212 12.42 5.92 -1.09
N GLU A 213 12.94 6.58 -0.06
CA GLU A 213 14.32 7.10 -0.05
C GLU A 213 15.36 6.05 0.39
N LEU A 214 14.94 4.89 0.87
CA LEU A 214 15.81 3.83 1.41
C LEU A 214 16.07 2.68 0.42
N ARG A 215 15.86 2.90 -0.87
CA ARG A 215 15.96 1.93 -1.96
C ARG A 215 17.41 1.73 -2.43
N SER A 216 18.38 1.79 -1.54
CA SER A 216 19.82 1.67 -1.88
C SER A 216 20.42 0.40 -1.30
N TYR A 217 21.54 -0.02 -1.88
CA TYR A 217 22.37 -1.08 -1.33
C TYR A 217 22.72 -0.84 0.14
N GLU A 218 23.12 0.39 0.48
CA GLU A 218 23.53 0.77 1.84
C GLU A 218 22.38 0.63 2.82
N ALA A 219 21.16 1.02 2.43
CA ALA A 219 19.99 0.90 3.29
C ALA A 219 19.60 -0.56 3.53
N ILE A 220 19.63 -1.40 2.49
CA ILE A 220 19.35 -2.84 2.61
C ILE A 220 20.41 -3.52 3.50
N ARG A 221 21.67 -3.19 3.30
CA ARG A 221 22.77 -3.68 4.13
C ARG A 221 22.61 -3.26 5.59
N ALA A 222 22.29 -2.00 5.84
CA ALA A 222 22.07 -1.48 7.19
C ALA A 222 20.90 -2.17 7.88
N GLU A 223 19.78 -2.36 7.17
CA GLU A 223 18.62 -3.08 7.70
C GLU A 223 18.96 -4.54 8.03
N TYR A 224 19.67 -5.25 7.14
CA TYR A 224 20.13 -6.61 7.41
C TYR A 224 21.07 -6.68 8.63
N GLN A 225 21.99 -5.72 8.77
CA GLN A 225 22.89 -5.66 9.91
C GLN A 225 22.15 -5.38 11.24
N ARG A 226 21.10 -4.57 11.17
CA ARG A 226 20.25 -4.25 12.31
C ARG A 226 19.41 -5.45 12.75
N ASP A 227 18.74 -6.08 11.78
CA ASP A 227 17.90 -7.25 12.00
C ASP A 227 17.87 -8.17 10.77
N PRO A 228 18.67 -9.27 10.79
CA PRO A 228 18.69 -10.23 9.67
C PRO A 228 17.35 -10.92 9.41
N LYS A 229 16.40 -10.83 10.33
CA LYS A 229 15.05 -11.41 10.22
C LYS A 229 13.97 -10.37 9.96
N SER A 230 14.35 -9.13 9.69
CA SER A 230 13.38 -8.05 9.43
C SER A 230 12.41 -8.43 8.31
N ALA A 231 11.11 -8.29 8.59
CA ALA A 231 10.05 -8.54 7.64
C ALA A 231 10.03 -7.52 6.48
N VAL A 232 10.77 -6.43 6.61
CA VAL A 232 10.89 -5.38 5.56
C VAL A 232 11.92 -5.75 4.50
N LEU A 233 12.89 -6.61 4.83
CA LEU A 233 13.95 -6.99 3.88
C LEU A 233 13.45 -7.58 2.56
N PRO A 234 12.44 -8.47 2.52
CA PRO A 234 11.89 -8.95 1.26
C PRO A 234 11.37 -7.82 0.37
N PHE A 235 10.71 -6.81 0.96
CA PHE A 235 10.25 -5.63 0.23
C PHE A 235 11.40 -4.81 -0.36
N LEU A 236 12.40 -4.45 0.44
CA LEU A 236 13.56 -3.67 0.00
C LEU A 236 14.35 -4.41 -1.07
N LEU A 237 14.46 -5.72 -0.94
CA LEU A 237 15.17 -6.57 -1.91
C LEU A 237 14.40 -6.64 -3.24
N GLN A 238 13.10 -6.83 -3.22
CA GLN A 238 12.25 -6.80 -4.41
C GLN A 238 12.38 -5.47 -5.13
N ASP A 239 12.27 -4.37 -4.40
CA ASP A 239 12.35 -3.03 -4.95
C ASP A 239 13.72 -2.76 -5.60
N PHE A 240 14.82 -3.22 -4.98
CA PHE A 240 16.16 -3.11 -5.56
C PHE A 240 16.28 -3.91 -6.85
N VAL A 241 15.84 -5.18 -6.87
CA VAL A 241 15.90 -6.05 -8.06
C VAL A 241 15.05 -5.48 -9.20
N ASN A 242 13.86 -4.98 -8.90
CA ASN A 242 12.98 -4.36 -9.90
C ASN A 242 13.60 -3.09 -10.49
N ASN A 243 14.17 -2.21 -9.65
CA ASN A 243 14.92 -1.05 -10.14
C ASN A 243 16.12 -1.42 -11.01
N THR A 244 16.80 -2.52 -10.67
CA THR A 244 17.90 -3.05 -11.48
C THR A 244 17.41 -3.48 -12.86
N GLN A 245 16.27 -4.16 -12.93
CA GLN A 245 15.64 -4.57 -14.18
C GLN A 245 15.24 -3.35 -15.02
N GLU A 246 14.59 -2.36 -14.45
CA GLU A 246 14.19 -1.13 -15.13
C GLU A 246 15.37 -0.31 -15.62
N ALA A 247 16.48 -0.25 -14.86
CA ALA A 247 17.67 0.50 -15.23
C ALA A 247 18.41 -0.12 -16.43
N VAL A 248 18.30 -1.43 -16.64
CA VAL A 248 18.90 -2.17 -17.78
C VAL A 248 18.02 -2.11 -19.02
N ASP A 249 16.71 -1.91 -18.86
CA ASP A 249 15.78 -1.81 -19.97
C ASP A 249 15.96 -0.47 -20.71
N GLU A 250 16.52 -0.53 -21.94
CA GLU A 250 16.93 0.66 -22.71
C GLU A 250 15.76 1.44 -23.31
N ASP A 251 14.58 0.82 -23.43
CA ASP A 251 13.44 1.40 -24.18
C ASP A 251 12.39 2.10 -23.31
N GLY A 252 12.59 2.22 -21.99
CA GLY A 252 11.56 2.63 -21.05
C GLY A 252 11.39 4.14 -20.87
N PHE A 253 10.18 4.65 -21.14
CA PHE A 253 9.69 5.93 -20.60
C PHE A 253 9.76 5.97 -19.05
N GLY A 254 9.91 4.80 -18.42
CA GLY A 254 10.09 4.59 -16.98
C GLY A 254 11.40 5.15 -16.42
N LYS A 255 12.44 5.37 -17.23
CA LYS A 255 13.73 5.93 -16.77
C LYS A 255 13.63 7.28 -16.03
N LEU A 256 12.55 8.04 -16.27
CA LEU A 256 12.31 9.31 -15.56
C LEU A 256 11.96 9.14 -14.08
N PHE A 257 11.50 7.95 -13.69
CA PHE A 257 11.00 7.65 -12.33
C PHE A 257 11.81 6.57 -11.60
N VAL A 258 12.81 6.00 -12.27
CA VAL A 258 13.62 4.89 -11.77
C VAL A 258 14.97 5.41 -11.31
N ARG A 259 15.41 4.94 -10.14
CA ARG A 259 16.77 5.22 -9.68
C ARG A 259 17.78 4.51 -10.59
N ASP A 260 18.73 5.26 -11.10
CA ASP A 260 19.84 4.69 -11.89
C ASP A 260 20.78 3.87 -10.97
N ILE A 261 20.71 2.55 -11.10
CA ILE A 261 21.55 1.63 -10.34
C ILE A 261 22.86 1.43 -11.10
N GLN A 262 23.93 1.90 -10.50
CA GLN A 262 25.26 1.74 -11.06
C GLN A 262 25.70 0.28 -11.04
N GLN A 263 26.45 -0.16 -12.05
CA GLN A 263 26.98 -1.53 -12.14
C GLN A 263 27.78 -1.93 -10.89
N ALA A 264 28.50 -0.99 -10.28
CA ALA A 264 29.26 -1.23 -9.05
C ALA A 264 28.33 -1.59 -7.88
N GLU A 265 27.20 -0.91 -7.77
CA GLU A 265 26.19 -1.15 -6.72
C GLU A 265 25.51 -2.51 -6.93
N GLY A 266 25.19 -2.89 -8.16
CA GLY A 266 24.69 -4.23 -8.49
C GLY A 266 25.67 -5.33 -8.06
N ARG A 267 26.97 -5.16 -8.30
CA ARG A 267 27.99 -6.12 -7.84
C ARG A 267 28.12 -6.16 -6.31
N GLN A 268 27.98 -5.03 -5.63
CA GLN A 268 27.95 -4.99 -4.17
C GLN A 268 26.74 -5.76 -3.62
N MET A 269 25.58 -5.65 -4.26
CA MET A 269 24.38 -6.38 -3.86
C MET A 269 24.55 -7.89 -4.09
N ILE A 270 25.14 -8.33 -5.20
CA ILE A 270 25.48 -9.74 -5.44
C ILE A 270 26.33 -10.28 -4.27
N ALA A 271 27.38 -9.56 -3.88
CA ALA A 271 28.26 -9.96 -2.77
C ALA A 271 27.50 -9.99 -1.43
N LEU A 272 26.61 -9.03 -1.18
CA LEU A 272 25.77 -9.02 0.02
C LEU A 272 24.81 -10.22 0.06
N CYS A 273 24.13 -10.54 -1.05
CA CYS A 273 23.25 -11.70 -1.14
C CYS A 273 24.02 -12.99 -0.84
N GLN A 274 25.22 -13.15 -1.40
CA GLN A 274 26.10 -14.30 -1.12
C GLN A 274 26.45 -14.37 0.37
N GLN A 275 26.84 -13.25 0.98
CA GLN A 275 27.16 -13.19 2.41
C GLN A 275 25.94 -13.58 3.26
N VAL A 276 24.77 -13.02 2.98
CA VAL A 276 23.52 -13.26 3.75
C VAL A 276 23.14 -14.74 3.73
N VAL A 277 23.23 -15.38 2.54
CA VAL A 277 22.95 -16.82 2.40
C VAL A 277 23.98 -17.65 3.17
N ALA A 278 25.27 -17.33 3.08
CA ALA A 278 26.33 -18.03 3.76
C ALA A 278 26.25 -17.90 5.31
N GLU A 279 25.84 -16.73 5.81
CA GLU A 279 25.66 -16.51 7.24
C GLU A 279 24.48 -17.30 7.84
N GLY A 280 23.47 -17.64 7.05
CA GLY A 280 22.32 -18.44 7.48
C GLY A 280 21.45 -17.80 8.56
N LYS A 281 21.52 -16.46 8.74
CA LYS A 281 20.79 -15.73 9.77
C LYS A 281 19.40 -15.28 9.29
N THR A 282 19.23 -15.13 7.99
CA THR A 282 17.95 -14.71 7.39
C THR A 282 16.91 -15.83 7.45
N GLN A 283 15.65 -15.46 7.55
CA GLN A 283 14.54 -16.41 7.38
C GLN A 283 14.10 -16.59 5.90
N TYR A 284 14.74 -15.88 4.97
CA TYR A 284 14.41 -15.89 3.53
C TYR A 284 15.60 -16.28 2.64
N PRO A 285 16.35 -17.39 2.90
CA PRO A 285 17.58 -17.69 2.16
C PRO A 285 17.31 -17.90 0.65
N ALA A 286 16.21 -18.57 0.30
CA ALA A 286 15.81 -18.77 -1.10
C ALA A 286 15.57 -17.46 -1.84
N LEU A 287 14.96 -16.47 -1.17
CA LEU A 287 14.68 -15.15 -1.73
C LEU A 287 15.99 -14.39 -2.02
N TRP A 288 16.94 -14.39 -1.08
CA TRP A 288 18.24 -13.77 -1.26
C TRP A 288 19.04 -14.42 -2.38
N GLN A 289 19.00 -15.75 -2.49
CA GLN A 289 19.63 -16.47 -3.59
C GLN A 289 18.98 -16.18 -4.94
N SER A 290 17.66 -16.06 -5.00
CA SER A 290 16.93 -15.65 -6.20
C SER A 290 17.29 -14.22 -6.63
N ALA A 291 17.33 -13.29 -5.68
CA ALA A 291 17.72 -11.90 -5.95
C ALA A 291 19.15 -11.83 -6.49
N ARG A 292 20.09 -12.58 -5.88
CA ARG A 292 21.46 -12.73 -6.39
C ARG A 292 21.47 -13.14 -7.85
N ALA A 293 20.75 -14.22 -8.17
CA ALA A 293 20.70 -14.76 -9.53
C ALA A 293 20.18 -13.73 -10.54
N TRP A 294 19.10 -13.02 -10.22
CA TRP A 294 18.54 -11.99 -11.09
C TRP A 294 19.50 -10.83 -11.34
N ILE A 295 20.19 -10.37 -10.29
CA ILE A 295 21.17 -9.28 -10.45
C ILE A 295 22.40 -9.77 -11.25
N GLU A 296 22.82 -11.03 -11.11
CA GLU A 296 23.88 -11.62 -11.92
C GLU A 296 23.52 -11.70 -13.40
N PHE A 297 22.26 -11.97 -13.76
CA PHE A 297 21.78 -11.88 -15.16
C PHE A 297 21.96 -10.50 -15.76
N MET A 298 21.82 -9.44 -14.96
CA MET A 298 21.85 -8.06 -15.42
C MET A 298 23.25 -7.42 -15.34
N TYR A 299 24.00 -7.68 -14.28
CA TYR A 299 25.27 -7.02 -13.98
C TYR A 299 26.48 -7.95 -13.78
N GLY A 300 26.26 -9.26 -13.77
CA GLY A 300 27.29 -10.27 -13.52
C GLY A 300 27.42 -11.28 -14.64
N ASP A 301 27.75 -12.51 -14.28
CA ASP A 301 27.84 -13.65 -15.19
C ASP A 301 26.47 -14.37 -15.26
N ARG A 302 25.92 -14.44 -16.48
CA ARG A 302 24.61 -15.08 -16.71
C ARG A 302 24.63 -16.59 -16.42
N GLN A 303 25.76 -17.25 -16.58
CA GLN A 303 25.88 -18.69 -16.29
C GLN A 303 25.87 -18.93 -14.77
N GLU A 304 26.53 -18.08 -14.01
CA GLU A 304 26.43 -18.09 -12.54
C GLU A 304 25.00 -17.79 -12.09
N GLY A 305 24.33 -16.79 -12.70
CA GLY A 305 22.92 -16.49 -12.43
C GLY A 305 22.02 -17.71 -12.65
N LEU A 306 22.21 -18.49 -13.74
CA LEU A 306 21.48 -19.73 -13.98
C LEU A 306 21.75 -20.79 -12.90
N THR A 307 22.97 -20.89 -12.44
CA THR A 307 23.33 -21.80 -11.36
C THR A 307 22.64 -21.43 -10.07
N HIS A 308 22.70 -20.16 -9.69
CA HIS A 308 22.16 -19.68 -8.42
C HIS A 308 20.63 -19.64 -8.38
N ILE A 309 19.94 -19.46 -9.53
CA ILE A 309 18.48 -19.59 -9.55
C ILE A 309 18.04 -21.05 -9.34
N ASN A 310 18.76 -22.03 -9.88
CA ASN A 310 18.49 -23.43 -9.62
C ASN A 310 18.76 -23.80 -8.14
N GLU A 311 19.78 -23.24 -7.53
CA GLU A 311 20.02 -23.41 -6.08
C GLU A 311 18.88 -22.79 -5.26
N ALA A 312 18.40 -21.60 -5.62
CA ALA A 312 17.25 -20.95 -4.96
C ALA A 312 15.98 -21.82 -5.06
N ILE A 313 15.72 -22.41 -6.22
CA ILE A 313 14.61 -23.35 -6.42
C ILE A 313 14.75 -24.55 -5.49
N ALA A 314 15.96 -25.11 -5.38
CA ALA A 314 16.25 -26.22 -4.47
C ALA A 314 16.07 -25.84 -2.98
N MET A 315 16.25 -24.57 -2.62
CA MET A 315 15.95 -24.01 -1.29
C MET A 315 14.44 -23.76 -1.04
N GLY A 316 13.59 -23.96 -2.04
CA GLY A 316 12.14 -23.76 -1.93
C GLY A 316 11.62 -22.44 -2.49
N ALA A 317 12.41 -21.71 -3.29
CA ALA A 317 11.89 -20.57 -4.04
C ALA A 317 10.79 -21.03 -5.02
N PRO A 318 9.71 -20.25 -5.21
CA PRO A 318 8.73 -20.57 -6.23
C PRO A 318 9.39 -20.61 -7.61
N ARG A 319 8.93 -21.53 -8.44
CA ARG A 319 9.33 -21.57 -9.85
C ARG A 319 8.58 -20.46 -10.58
N ALA A 320 9.30 -19.61 -11.29
CA ALA A 320 8.71 -18.59 -12.16
C ALA A 320 7.98 -19.24 -13.35
#